data_3b55864346785dfe4ada6351916787ad
#
_entry.id   3b55864346785dfe4ada6351916787ad
#
_cell.length_a   1.000
_cell.length_b   1.000
_cell.length_c   1.000
_cell.angle_alpha   90.00
_cell.angle_beta   90.00
_cell.angle_gamma   90.00
#
_symmetry.space_group_name_H-M   'P 1'
#
loop_
_entity.id
_entity.type
_entity.pdbx_description
1 polymer ?
#
loop_
_entity_poly.entity_id
_entity_poly.type
_entity_poly.pdbx_seq_one_letter_code
_entity_poly.pdbx_strand_id
1 'polypeptide(L)'
;GVKAFVADFVHHWNWIPYLMGNGGTVFKAPPDNLTPTFASPEGIAAADWYANLLAKYGPDGQLSYTDDQAMRAQMSGRANMRTQAITWGVPLVKHAESKVGKTTRFALMPAGPKGNFPGSNSHGLGIPAGSKKKEAAWEFIKWAFSKETMNMIVEKHGYPSVCRTSVIKSPKFKEVMTLNGQDVAGLYLEVLQLGGKSGYMKYRTVPVFPQVGDKINKAIEKIATKQQTSADAIKQAQAEAIQDLKKAGFKVDL
;
A
#
# COMPACT_ATOMS: atom_id res chain seq x y z
N GLY A 1 -12.85 22.72 -7.96
CA GLY A 1 -13.92 21.88 -7.44
C GLY A 1 -13.38 20.64 -6.73
N VAL A 2 -14.24 19.89 -6.05
CA VAL A 2 -13.87 18.63 -5.38
C VAL A 2 -13.57 17.56 -6.41
N LYS A 3 -12.48 16.84 -6.22
CA LYS A 3 -12.08 15.72 -7.09
C LYS A 3 -12.55 14.38 -6.48
N ALA A 4 -12.75 13.38 -7.32
CA ALA A 4 -13.29 12.11 -6.85
C ALA A 4 -12.25 11.23 -6.14
N PHE A 5 -10.99 11.27 -6.58
CA PHE A 5 -9.95 10.35 -6.09
C PHE A 5 -8.62 11.07 -5.88
N VAL A 6 -7.84 10.63 -4.91
CA VAL A 6 -6.46 11.07 -4.70
C VAL A 6 -5.57 9.89 -4.32
N ALA A 7 -4.34 9.88 -4.81
CA ALA A 7 -3.29 8.93 -4.42
C ALA A 7 -1.96 9.68 -4.24
N ASP A 8 -0.99 9.01 -3.61
CA ASP A 8 0.40 9.46 -3.54
C ASP A 8 1.21 8.97 -4.75
N PHE A 9 2.43 9.52 -4.91
CA PHE A 9 3.32 9.24 -6.04
C PHE A 9 3.92 7.82 -6.04
N VAL A 10 3.74 7.06 -4.96
CA VAL A 10 4.24 5.68 -4.90
C VAL A 10 3.24 4.75 -5.59
N HIS A 11 3.11 4.95 -6.90
CA HIS A 11 2.06 4.32 -7.70
C HIS A 11 2.08 2.80 -7.68
N HIS A 12 3.25 2.16 -7.60
CA HIS A 12 3.33 0.70 -7.51
C HIS A 12 2.64 0.14 -6.26
N TRP A 13 2.58 0.87 -5.13
CA TRP A 13 1.82 0.45 -3.96
C TRP A 13 0.32 0.45 -4.21
N ASN A 14 -0.14 1.50 -4.86
CA ASN A 14 -1.55 1.72 -5.10
C ASN A 14 -2.05 0.86 -6.28
N TRP A 15 -1.20 0.60 -7.28
CA TRP A 15 -1.56 -0.12 -8.49
C TRP A 15 -1.57 -1.64 -8.34
N ILE A 16 -0.62 -2.24 -7.59
CA ILE A 16 -0.49 -3.70 -7.52
C ILE A 16 -1.76 -4.40 -7.01
N PRO A 17 -2.51 -3.87 -6.03
CA PRO A 17 -3.82 -4.42 -5.70
C PRO A 17 -4.77 -4.53 -6.89
N TYR A 18 -4.76 -3.55 -7.77
CA TYR A 18 -5.58 -3.59 -9.00
C TYR A 18 -5.03 -4.56 -10.03
N LEU A 19 -3.70 -4.65 -10.19
CA LEU A 19 -3.04 -5.68 -11.00
C LEU A 19 -3.51 -7.08 -10.57
N MET A 20 -3.41 -7.39 -9.28
CA MET A 20 -3.81 -8.68 -8.73
C MET A 20 -5.32 -8.93 -8.85
N GLY A 21 -6.13 -7.90 -8.62
CA GLY A 21 -7.58 -7.94 -8.80
C GLY A 21 -8.00 -8.25 -10.25
N ASN A 22 -7.18 -7.88 -11.23
CA ASN A 22 -7.34 -8.24 -12.63
C ASN A 22 -6.73 -9.60 -12.99
N GLY A 23 -6.01 -10.26 -12.09
CA GLY A 23 -5.39 -11.56 -12.29
C GLY A 23 -3.93 -11.52 -12.75
N GLY A 24 -3.32 -10.32 -12.78
CA GLY A 24 -1.90 -10.18 -13.07
C GLY A 24 -1.02 -10.38 -11.83
N THR A 25 0.28 -10.54 -12.05
CA THR A 25 1.30 -10.66 -11.00
C THR A 25 2.52 -9.82 -11.34
N VAL A 26 3.30 -9.45 -10.32
CA VAL A 26 4.55 -8.70 -10.54
C VAL A 26 5.65 -9.61 -11.04
N PHE A 27 5.79 -10.79 -10.43
CA PHE A 27 6.75 -11.83 -10.78
C PHE A 27 6.05 -13.17 -10.93
N LYS A 28 6.67 -14.08 -11.67
CA LYS A 28 6.14 -15.41 -12.00
C LYS A 28 5.89 -16.27 -10.77
N ALA A 29 6.88 -16.41 -9.89
CA ALA A 29 6.78 -17.20 -8.66
C ALA A 29 7.81 -16.72 -7.61
N PRO A 30 7.64 -15.54 -6.99
CA PRO A 30 8.61 -15.04 -6.02
C PRO A 30 8.54 -15.85 -4.70
N PRO A 31 9.67 -16.11 -4.01
CA PRO A 31 11.02 -15.61 -4.34
C PRO A 31 11.78 -16.49 -5.36
N ASP A 32 11.28 -17.65 -5.75
CA ASP A 32 12.03 -18.68 -6.50
C ASP A 32 12.20 -18.32 -7.98
N ASN A 33 11.24 -17.62 -8.57
CA ASN A 33 11.29 -17.15 -9.93
C ASN A 33 10.89 -15.67 -10.02
N LEU A 34 11.89 -14.82 -10.25
CA LEU A 34 11.74 -13.37 -10.28
C LEU A 34 11.53 -12.83 -11.71
N THR A 35 11.16 -13.68 -12.66
CA THR A 35 10.79 -13.21 -14.00
C THR A 35 9.61 -12.25 -13.91
N PRO A 36 9.76 -10.97 -14.30
CA PRO A 36 8.67 -10.01 -14.29
C PRO A 36 7.56 -10.43 -15.25
N THR A 37 6.31 -10.32 -14.78
CA THR A 37 5.12 -10.74 -15.53
C THR A 37 4.04 -9.66 -15.59
N PHE A 38 4.34 -8.47 -15.10
CA PHE A 38 3.35 -7.41 -14.97
C PHE A 38 2.93 -6.75 -16.29
N ALA A 39 3.61 -7.05 -17.41
CA ALA A 39 3.20 -6.61 -18.77
C ALA A 39 2.26 -7.60 -19.46
N SER A 40 1.55 -8.42 -18.69
CA SER A 40 0.45 -9.24 -19.21
C SER A 40 -0.73 -8.37 -19.67
N PRO A 41 -1.69 -8.90 -20.45
CA PRO A 41 -2.91 -8.19 -20.81
C PRO A 41 -3.64 -7.60 -19.59
N GLU A 42 -3.71 -8.35 -18.48
CA GLU A 42 -4.33 -7.94 -17.23
C GLU A 42 -3.56 -6.77 -16.58
N GLY A 43 -2.23 -6.82 -16.63
CA GLY A 43 -1.38 -5.74 -16.10
C GLY A 43 -1.51 -4.46 -16.91
N ILE A 44 -1.54 -4.57 -18.23
CA ILE A 44 -1.75 -3.42 -19.13
C ILE A 44 -3.14 -2.80 -18.88
N ALA A 45 -4.19 -3.62 -18.80
CA ALA A 45 -5.54 -3.15 -18.51
C ALA A 45 -5.65 -2.48 -17.12
N ALA A 46 -5.04 -3.07 -16.09
CA ALA A 46 -5.00 -2.50 -14.76
C ALA A 46 -4.24 -1.17 -14.72
N ALA A 47 -3.15 -1.03 -15.49
CA ALA A 47 -2.38 0.20 -15.57
C ALA A 47 -3.14 1.31 -16.32
N ASP A 48 -3.79 0.96 -17.41
CA ASP A 48 -4.66 1.88 -18.15
C ASP A 48 -5.78 2.42 -17.25
N TRP A 49 -6.49 1.53 -16.58
CA TRP A 49 -7.57 1.90 -15.67
C TRP A 49 -7.09 2.80 -14.54
N TYR A 50 -5.98 2.42 -13.86
CA TYR A 50 -5.45 3.18 -12.72
C TYR A 50 -4.90 4.55 -13.13
N ALA A 51 -4.14 4.62 -14.21
CA ALA A 51 -3.61 5.89 -14.71
C ALA A 51 -4.73 6.85 -15.17
N ASN A 52 -5.79 6.32 -15.81
CA ASN A 52 -6.97 7.09 -16.18
C ASN A 52 -7.75 7.57 -14.94
N LEU A 53 -7.85 6.75 -13.89
CA LEU A 53 -8.43 7.16 -12.60
C LEU A 53 -7.71 8.38 -12.04
N LEU A 54 -6.37 8.35 -12.03
CA LEU A 54 -5.55 9.47 -11.58
C LEU A 54 -5.75 10.70 -12.46
N ALA A 55 -5.58 10.56 -13.77
CA ALA A 55 -5.61 11.68 -14.71
C ALA A 55 -6.95 12.38 -14.78
N LYS A 56 -8.06 11.61 -14.73
CA LYS A 56 -9.42 12.14 -14.91
C LYS A 56 -10.05 12.63 -13.62
N TYR A 57 -9.79 11.95 -12.51
CA TYR A 57 -10.53 12.15 -11.26
C TYR A 57 -9.70 12.68 -10.11
N GLY A 58 -8.39 12.81 -10.29
CA GLY A 58 -7.50 13.33 -9.27
C GLY A 58 -7.28 14.83 -9.31
N PRO A 59 -6.79 15.42 -8.21
CA PRO A 59 -6.37 16.82 -8.17
C PRO A 59 -5.16 17.07 -9.08
N ASP A 60 -5.06 18.30 -9.58
CA ASP A 60 -3.89 18.71 -10.35
C ASP A 60 -2.61 18.55 -9.52
N GLY A 61 -1.56 18.04 -10.14
CA GLY A 61 -0.27 17.78 -9.48
C GLY A 61 -0.21 16.52 -8.62
N GLN A 62 -1.29 15.73 -8.49
CA GLN A 62 -1.32 14.56 -7.61
C GLN A 62 -0.27 13.49 -7.94
N LEU A 63 0.21 13.43 -9.19
CA LEU A 63 1.25 12.44 -9.57
C LEU A 63 2.57 12.63 -8.82
N SER A 64 2.77 13.80 -8.20
CA SER A 64 3.92 14.12 -7.34
C SER A 64 3.58 14.25 -5.86
N TYR A 65 2.33 14.00 -5.45
CA TYR A 65 1.94 14.12 -4.05
C TYR A 65 2.65 13.09 -3.19
N THR A 66 3.23 13.54 -2.10
CA THR A 66 3.62 12.65 -1.01
C THR A 66 2.37 12.08 -0.32
N ASP A 67 2.54 11.06 0.50
CA ASP A 67 1.46 10.49 1.31
C ASP A 67 0.76 11.55 2.16
N ASP A 68 1.54 12.44 2.81
CA ASP A 68 1.01 13.55 3.60
C ASP A 68 0.23 14.56 2.76
N GLN A 69 0.70 14.88 1.55
CA GLN A 69 -0.01 15.80 0.65
C GLN A 69 -1.34 15.21 0.17
N ALA A 70 -1.36 13.92 -0.17
CA ALA A 70 -2.59 13.22 -0.51
C ALA A 70 -3.57 13.17 0.67
N MET A 71 -3.06 12.93 1.90
CA MET A 71 -3.85 12.95 3.13
C MET A 71 -4.46 14.33 3.38
N ARG A 72 -3.67 15.40 3.27
CA ARG A 72 -4.16 16.78 3.42
C ARG A 72 -5.19 17.17 2.35
N ALA A 73 -5.03 16.69 1.12
CA ALA A 73 -6.02 16.90 0.07
C ALA A 73 -7.37 16.26 0.43
N GLN A 74 -7.37 15.06 1.01
CA GLN A 74 -8.58 14.40 1.50
C GLN A 74 -9.15 15.12 2.75
N MET A 75 -8.31 15.38 3.77
CA MET A 75 -8.74 16.06 5.01
C MET A 75 -9.38 17.42 4.74
N SER A 76 -8.87 18.17 3.77
CA SER A 76 -9.42 19.48 3.38
C SER A 76 -10.69 19.39 2.54
N GLY A 77 -11.14 18.19 2.17
CA GLY A 77 -12.32 17.99 1.30
C GLY A 77 -12.05 18.27 -0.19
N ARG A 78 -10.78 18.36 -0.61
CA ARG A 78 -10.44 18.52 -2.04
C ARG A 78 -10.56 17.21 -2.84
N ALA A 79 -10.55 16.07 -2.15
CA ALA A 79 -10.77 14.77 -2.77
C ALA A 79 -11.68 13.89 -1.89
N ASN A 80 -12.59 13.15 -2.52
CA ASN A 80 -13.60 12.36 -1.83
C ASN A 80 -13.09 10.97 -1.41
N MET A 81 -12.30 10.31 -2.25
CA MET A 81 -11.87 8.92 -2.05
C MET A 81 -10.35 8.79 -2.12
N ARG A 82 -9.86 7.81 -1.38
CA ARG A 82 -8.46 7.38 -1.40
C ARG A 82 -8.38 5.90 -1.07
N THR A 83 -7.56 5.14 -1.79
CA THR A 83 -7.10 3.83 -1.34
C THR A 83 -5.84 4.02 -0.52
N GLN A 84 -5.86 3.59 0.76
CA GLN A 84 -4.75 3.79 1.66
C GLN A 84 -4.79 2.79 2.81
N ALA A 85 -3.69 2.69 3.57
CA ALA A 85 -3.65 1.89 4.78
C ALA A 85 -4.76 2.33 5.74
N ILE A 86 -5.56 1.37 6.19
CA ILE A 86 -6.73 1.61 7.05
C ILE A 86 -6.39 2.33 8.36
N THR A 87 -5.15 2.22 8.81
CA THR A 87 -4.64 2.90 10.02
C THR A 87 -4.63 4.43 9.90
N TRP A 88 -4.60 4.98 8.68
CA TRP A 88 -4.78 6.41 8.42
C TRP A 88 -6.20 6.90 8.68
N GLY A 89 -7.16 6.01 8.85
CA GLY A 89 -8.54 6.35 9.16
C GLY A 89 -8.70 7.12 10.47
N VAL A 90 -7.91 6.79 11.49
CA VAL A 90 -7.98 7.48 12.80
C VAL A 90 -7.61 8.96 12.67
N PRO A 91 -6.45 9.36 12.13
CA PRO A 91 -6.14 10.77 11.93
C PRO A 91 -7.11 11.45 10.97
N LEU A 92 -7.55 10.79 9.90
CA LEU A 92 -8.52 11.36 8.96
C LEU A 92 -9.84 11.76 9.66
N VAL A 93 -10.32 10.93 10.60
CA VAL A 93 -11.59 11.16 11.31
C VAL A 93 -11.42 12.09 12.51
N LYS A 94 -10.34 11.91 13.29
CA LYS A 94 -10.18 12.55 14.62
C LYS A 94 -9.32 13.81 14.62
N HIS A 95 -8.59 14.12 13.54
CA HIS A 95 -7.77 15.32 13.49
C HIS A 95 -8.64 16.58 13.47
N ALA A 96 -8.29 17.56 14.29
CA ALA A 96 -9.08 18.79 14.45
C ALA A 96 -9.26 19.58 13.14
N GLU A 97 -8.28 19.53 12.25
CA GLU A 97 -8.34 20.20 10.95
C GLU A 97 -9.07 19.43 9.86
N SER A 98 -9.54 18.20 10.14
CA SER A 98 -10.23 17.40 9.15
C SER A 98 -11.66 17.91 8.90
N LYS A 99 -11.88 18.51 7.74
CA LYS A 99 -13.20 18.97 7.30
C LYS A 99 -14.15 17.83 6.94
N VAL A 100 -13.60 16.63 6.66
CA VAL A 100 -14.35 15.44 6.25
C VAL A 100 -14.49 14.41 7.37
N GLY A 101 -13.93 14.66 8.54
CA GLY A 101 -13.85 13.70 9.64
C GLY A 101 -15.21 13.07 9.97
N LYS A 102 -16.27 13.87 10.09
CA LYS A 102 -17.63 13.38 10.44
C LYS A 102 -18.34 12.62 9.32
N THR A 103 -17.95 12.85 8.07
CA THR A 103 -18.59 12.24 6.88
C THR A 103 -17.81 11.08 6.30
N THR A 104 -16.55 10.89 6.72
CA THR A 104 -15.71 9.79 6.24
C THR A 104 -16.32 8.43 6.56
N ARG A 105 -16.26 7.52 5.58
CA ARG A 105 -16.67 6.11 5.68
C ARG A 105 -15.55 5.24 5.13
N PHE A 106 -15.54 4.00 5.58
CA PHE A 106 -14.49 3.02 5.25
C PHE A 106 -15.11 1.80 4.57
N ALA A 107 -14.40 1.26 3.60
CA ALA A 107 -14.77 0.03 2.92
C ALA A 107 -13.48 -0.68 2.46
N LEU A 108 -13.58 -1.95 2.12
CA LEU A 108 -12.54 -2.61 1.33
C LEU A 108 -12.37 -1.84 0.01
N MET A 109 -11.14 -1.82 -0.49
CA MET A 109 -10.91 -1.34 -1.84
C MET A 109 -11.75 -2.12 -2.85
N PRO A 110 -12.14 -1.52 -4.00
CA PRO A 110 -12.94 -2.22 -4.99
C PRO A 110 -12.29 -3.52 -5.45
N ALA A 111 -13.11 -4.57 -5.58
CA ALA A 111 -12.66 -5.84 -6.13
C ALA A 111 -12.48 -5.73 -7.66
N GLY A 112 -11.50 -6.46 -8.18
CA GLY A 112 -11.39 -6.72 -9.61
C GLY A 112 -12.13 -8.00 -10.02
N PRO A 113 -12.06 -8.40 -11.30
CA PRO A 113 -12.71 -9.63 -11.80
C PRO A 113 -12.26 -10.92 -11.10
N LYS A 114 -11.07 -10.93 -10.51
CA LYS A 114 -10.50 -12.07 -9.77
C LYS A 114 -10.68 -11.97 -8.25
N GLY A 115 -11.31 -10.90 -7.78
CA GLY A 115 -11.57 -10.69 -6.35
C GLY A 115 -10.91 -9.47 -5.76
N ASN A 116 -10.87 -9.43 -4.43
CA ASN A 116 -10.32 -8.33 -3.65
C ASN A 116 -8.93 -8.69 -3.13
N PHE A 117 -7.95 -7.89 -3.49
CA PHE A 117 -6.54 -8.07 -3.14
C PHE A 117 -6.01 -6.81 -2.44
N PRO A 118 -6.46 -6.51 -1.21
CA PRO A 118 -5.99 -5.33 -0.51
C PRO A 118 -4.49 -5.46 -0.24
N GLY A 119 -3.78 -4.35 -0.41
CA GLY A 119 -2.39 -4.25 -0.02
C GLY A 119 -2.21 -4.44 1.48
N SER A 120 -1.11 -5.06 1.88
CA SER A 120 -0.69 -5.11 3.27
C SER A 120 0.79 -4.78 3.39
N ASN A 121 1.19 -4.25 4.52
CA ASN A 121 2.57 -3.91 4.80
C ASN A 121 2.93 -4.29 6.23
N SER A 122 4.22 -4.62 6.43
CA SER A 122 4.76 -4.90 7.75
C SER A 122 6.08 -4.17 7.91
N HIS A 123 6.21 -3.44 9.02
CA HIS A 123 7.46 -2.86 9.44
C HIS A 123 8.10 -3.76 10.50
N GLY A 124 9.41 -3.93 10.43
CA GLY A 124 10.17 -4.74 11.38
C GLY A 124 11.33 -3.96 11.98
N LEU A 125 11.72 -4.32 13.19
CA LEU A 125 12.97 -3.90 13.79
C LEU A 125 13.99 -5.04 13.68
N GLY A 126 15.21 -4.70 13.27
CA GLY A 126 16.31 -5.66 13.16
C GLY A 126 17.54 -5.19 13.92
N ILE A 127 18.35 -6.13 14.37
CA ILE A 127 19.64 -5.87 15.00
C ILE A 127 20.73 -6.18 13.98
N PRO A 128 21.50 -5.16 13.51
CA PRO A 128 22.59 -5.42 12.59
C PRO A 128 23.60 -6.42 13.15
N ALA A 129 24.11 -7.32 12.31
CA ALA A 129 25.06 -8.36 12.73
C ALA A 129 26.32 -7.78 13.40
N GLY A 130 26.80 -6.62 12.92
CA GLY A 130 27.94 -5.89 13.46
C GLY A 130 27.69 -5.10 14.75
N SER A 131 26.46 -5.04 15.26
CA SER A 131 26.14 -4.30 16.48
C SER A 131 26.93 -4.85 17.67
N LYS A 132 27.49 -3.95 18.46
CA LYS A 132 28.17 -4.25 19.74
C LYS A 132 27.23 -4.20 20.95
N LYS A 133 25.95 -3.88 20.75
CA LYS A 133 24.94 -3.73 21.82
C LYS A 133 23.69 -4.57 21.52
N LYS A 134 23.89 -5.82 21.10
CA LYS A 134 22.78 -6.68 20.64
C LYS A 134 21.76 -6.96 21.73
N GLU A 135 22.25 -7.21 22.98
CA GLU A 135 21.37 -7.48 24.12
C GLU A 135 20.49 -6.29 24.46
N ALA A 136 21.07 -5.09 24.57
CA ALA A 136 20.31 -3.87 24.83
C ALA A 136 19.29 -3.58 23.72
N ALA A 137 19.68 -3.78 22.45
CA ALA A 137 18.76 -3.64 21.32
C ALA A 137 17.62 -4.68 21.37
N TRP A 138 17.92 -5.90 21.80
CA TRP A 138 16.91 -6.93 21.96
C TRP A 138 15.94 -6.62 23.11
N GLU A 139 16.41 -6.12 24.24
CA GLU A 139 15.53 -5.65 25.34
C GLU A 139 14.59 -4.55 24.89
N PHE A 140 15.10 -3.57 24.09
CA PHE A 140 14.25 -2.53 23.49
C PHE A 140 13.20 -3.14 22.57
N ILE A 141 13.55 -4.08 21.69
CA ILE A 141 12.60 -4.74 20.78
C ILE A 141 11.53 -5.49 21.58
N LYS A 142 11.93 -6.25 22.60
CA LYS A 142 10.98 -6.95 23.48
C LYS A 142 9.99 -5.99 24.13
N TRP A 143 10.47 -4.89 24.65
CA TRP A 143 9.63 -3.86 25.25
C TRP A 143 8.70 -3.22 24.21
N ALA A 144 9.24 -2.79 23.07
CA ALA A 144 8.47 -2.10 22.02
C ALA A 144 7.33 -2.97 21.47
N PHE A 145 7.57 -4.29 21.36
CA PHE A 145 6.57 -5.24 20.87
C PHE A 145 5.85 -6.00 21.98
N SER A 146 5.98 -5.60 23.24
CA SER A 146 5.22 -6.20 24.34
C SER A 146 3.72 -5.89 24.21
N LYS A 147 2.87 -6.72 24.82
CA LYS A 147 1.43 -6.49 24.85
C LYS A 147 1.09 -5.20 25.58
N GLU A 148 1.82 -4.92 26.65
CA GLU A 148 1.66 -3.74 27.50
C GLU A 148 1.96 -2.46 26.71
N THR A 149 3.10 -2.41 26.01
CA THR A 149 3.47 -1.25 25.18
C THR A 149 2.49 -1.04 24.05
N MET A 150 2.09 -2.10 23.35
CA MET A 150 1.12 -1.98 22.25
C MET A 150 -0.27 -1.56 22.75
N ASN A 151 -0.73 -2.04 23.89
CA ASN A 151 -1.95 -1.53 24.51
C ASN A 151 -1.82 -0.05 24.87
N MET A 152 -0.72 0.34 25.48
CA MET A 152 -0.44 1.75 25.83
C MET A 152 -0.48 2.66 24.59
N ILE A 153 0.12 2.23 23.48
CA ILE A 153 0.11 3.01 22.22
C ILE A 153 -1.31 3.21 21.71
N VAL A 154 -2.13 2.16 21.73
CA VAL A 154 -3.54 2.24 21.35
C VAL A 154 -4.32 3.15 22.29
N GLU A 155 -4.17 2.95 23.59
CA GLU A 155 -4.96 3.65 24.63
C GLU A 155 -4.63 5.12 24.75
N LYS A 156 -3.32 5.45 24.80
CA LYS A 156 -2.87 6.83 25.04
C LYS A 156 -2.76 7.67 23.78
N HIS A 157 -2.42 7.04 22.65
CA HIS A 157 -2.12 7.76 21.41
C HIS A 157 -3.13 7.46 20.29
N GLY A 158 -4.07 6.55 20.49
CA GLY A 158 -5.02 6.16 19.46
C GLY A 158 -4.34 5.57 18.21
N TYR A 159 -3.10 5.04 18.33
CA TYR A 159 -2.33 4.56 17.20
C TYR A 159 -2.68 3.09 16.89
N PRO A 160 -3.28 2.80 15.72
CA PRO A 160 -3.86 1.49 15.46
C PRO A 160 -2.89 0.51 14.76
N SER A 161 -1.68 0.94 14.38
CA SER A 161 -0.71 0.07 13.70
C SER A 161 0.00 -0.85 14.68
N VAL A 162 -0.70 -1.86 15.18
CA VAL A 162 -0.17 -2.86 16.12
C VAL A 162 -0.18 -4.25 15.48
N CYS A 163 0.78 -5.11 15.85
CA CYS A 163 0.96 -6.41 15.22
C CYS A 163 0.54 -7.60 16.11
N ARG A 164 0.11 -7.37 17.37
CA ARG A 164 -0.36 -8.44 18.25
C ARG A 164 -1.84 -8.69 18.10
N THR A 165 -2.23 -9.90 17.71
CA THR A 165 -3.64 -10.30 17.60
C THR A 165 -4.40 -10.10 18.91
N SER A 166 -3.75 -10.33 20.06
CA SER A 166 -4.39 -10.10 21.39
C SER A 166 -4.70 -8.63 21.67
N VAL A 167 -3.96 -7.70 21.07
CA VAL A 167 -4.23 -6.26 21.16
C VAL A 167 -5.29 -5.86 20.15
N ILE A 168 -5.18 -6.31 18.90
CA ILE A 168 -6.14 -6.02 17.82
C ILE A 168 -7.56 -6.49 18.20
N LYS A 169 -7.67 -7.62 18.91
CA LYS A 169 -8.95 -8.16 19.36
C LYS A 169 -9.42 -7.58 20.71
N SER A 170 -8.68 -6.64 21.31
CA SER A 170 -9.06 -6.06 22.59
C SER A 170 -10.26 -5.11 22.46
N PRO A 171 -11.09 -4.98 23.52
CA PRO A 171 -12.19 -4.01 23.53
C PRO A 171 -11.71 -2.58 23.29
N LYS A 172 -10.53 -2.23 23.79
CA LYS A 172 -9.97 -0.89 23.63
C LYS A 172 -9.55 -0.60 22.18
N PHE A 173 -8.96 -1.57 21.50
CA PHE A 173 -8.67 -1.43 20.07
C PHE A 173 -9.96 -1.23 19.26
N LYS A 174 -10.99 -2.01 19.56
CA LYS A 174 -12.30 -1.86 18.93
C LYS A 174 -12.90 -0.47 19.17
N GLU A 175 -12.81 0.06 20.40
CA GLU A 175 -13.25 1.42 20.74
C GLU A 175 -12.50 2.48 19.88
N VAL A 176 -11.18 2.40 19.82
CA VAL A 176 -10.33 3.33 19.03
C VAL A 176 -10.66 3.27 17.55
N MET A 177 -10.91 2.07 17.02
CA MET A 177 -11.20 1.78 15.62
C MET A 177 -12.70 1.74 15.29
N THR A 178 -13.57 2.14 16.20
CA THR A 178 -14.96 2.47 15.87
C THR A 178 -15.00 3.93 15.41
N LEU A 179 -15.05 4.12 14.09
CA LEU A 179 -14.97 5.43 13.47
C LEU A 179 -16.30 5.78 12.80
N ASN A 180 -16.91 6.88 13.23
CA ASN A 180 -18.22 7.32 12.73
C ASN A 180 -19.31 6.23 12.78
N GLY A 181 -19.28 5.39 13.83
CA GLY A 181 -20.21 4.29 14.03
C GLY A 181 -19.90 3.03 13.20
N GLN A 182 -18.82 3.00 12.42
CA GLN A 182 -18.37 1.81 11.69
C GLN A 182 -17.38 0.99 12.52
N ASP A 183 -17.50 -0.33 12.47
CA ASP A 183 -16.51 -1.27 13.00
C ASP A 183 -15.31 -1.39 12.06
N VAL A 184 -14.42 -0.39 12.12
CA VAL A 184 -13.18 -0.38 11.32
C VAL A 184 -12.16 -1.37 11.87
N ALA A 185 -12.30 -1.83 13.11
CA ALA A 185 -11.47 -2.91 13.67
C ALA A 185 -11.74 -4.24 12.96
N GLY A 186 -13.01 -4.57 12.72
CA GLY A 186 -13.41 -5.73 11.93
C GLY A 186 -12.88 -5.67 10.51
N LEU A 187 -13.04 -4.53 9.85
CA LEU A 187 -12.49 -4.29 8.51
C LEU A 187 -10.96 -4.42 8.49
N TYR A 188 -10.25 -3.94 9.52
CA TYR A 188 -8.80 -4.09 9.65
C TYR A 188 -8.38 -5.57 9.68
N LEU A 189 -9.08 -6.39 10.47
CA LEU A 189 -8.81 -7.82 10.51
C LEU A 189 -9.09 -8.52 9.18
N GLU A 190 -10.14 -8.14 8.49
CA GLU A 190 -10.48 -8.66 7.17
C GLU A 190 -9.39 -8.33 6.13
N VAL A 191 -8.91 -7.08 6.10
CA VAL A 191 -7.79 -6.65 5.23
C VAL A 191 -6.53 -7.47 5.51
N LEU A 192 -6.17 -7.70 6.78
CA LEU A 192 -5.01 -8.51 7.15
C LEU A 192 -5.16 -9.96 6.69
N GLN A 193 -6.34 -10.55 6.82
CA GLN A 193 -6.61 -11.92 6.37
C GLN A 193 -6.54 -12.06 4.85
N LEU A 194 -7.16 -11.13 4.12
CA LEU A 194 -7.11 -11.10 2.65
C LEU A 194 -5.68 -10.87 2.14
N GLY A 195 -4.96 -9.90 2.71
CA GLY A 195 -3.58 -9.62 2.35
C GLY A 195 -2.63 -10.81 2.61
N GLY A 196 -2.84 -11.51 3.74
CA GLY A 196 -2.09 -12.72 4.06
C GLY A 196 -2.35 -13.88 3.10
N LYS A 197 -3.59 -14.08 2.69
CA LYS A 197 -3.98 -15.13 1.75
C LYS A 197 -3.53 -14.83 0.31
N SER A 198 -3.56 -13.56 -0.09
CA SER A 198 -3.25 -13.14 -1.47
C SER A 198 -1.79 -13.30 -1.86
N GLY A 199 -0.89 -13.38 -0.88
CA GLY A 199 0.54 -13.35 -1.14
C GLY A 199 1.05 -11.98 -1.60
N TYR A 200 0.31 -10.92 -1.35
CA TYR A 200 0.66 -9.54 -1.72
C TYR A 200 2.09 -9.14 -1.37
N MET A 201 2.61 -9.58 -0.22
CA MET A 201 3.96 -9.21 0.23
C MET A 201 5.09 -9.95 -0.49
N LYS A 202 4.81 -11.04 -1.21
CA LYS A 202 5.87 -11.89 -1.80
C LYS A 202 6.78 -11.12 -2.77
N TYR A 203 6.22 -10.20 -3.57
CA TYR A 203 7.02 -9.41 -4.51
C TYR A 203 7.93 -8.39 -3.82
N ARG A 204 7.57 -7.92 -2.63
CA ARG A 204 8.32 -6.88 -1.90
C ARG A 204 9.53 -7.41 -1.15
N THR A 205 9.58 -8.69 -0.89
CA THR A 205 10.71 -9.34 -0.22
C THR A 205 11.91 -9.56 -1.15
N VAL A 206 11.74 -9.24 -2.43
CA VAL A 206 12.81 -9.30 -3.43
C VAL A 206 13.75 -8.09 -3.25
N PRO A 207 15.06 -8.29 -3.04
CA PRO A 207 16.01 -7.18 -2.76
C PRO A 207 16.02 -6.08 -3.82
N VAL A 208 15.78 -6.43 -5.09
CA VAL A 208 15.76 -5.48 -6.22
C VAL A 208 14.39 -4.87 -6.49
N PHE A 209 13.39 -5.16 -5.66
CA PHE A 209 12.03 -4.63 -5.88
C PHE A 209 11.97 -3.09 -5.91
N PRO A 210 12.75 -2.32 -5.11
CA PRO A 210 12.72 -0.87 -5.20
C PRO A 210 12.98 -0.33 -6.61
N GLN A 211 13.94 -0.93 -7.34
CA GLN A 211 14.24 -0.54 -8.72
C GLN A 211 13.10 -0.91 -9.68
N VAL A 212 12.50 -2.08 -9.50
CA VAL A 212 11.34 -2.52 -10.29
C VAL A 212 10.13 -1.62 -10.02
N GLY A 213 9.89 -1.28 -8.74
CA GLY A 213 8.83 -0.37 -8.33
C GLY A 213 8.96 1.03 -8.93
N ASP A 214 10.19 1.56 -9.00
CA ASP A 214 10.45 2.86 -9.64
C ASP A 214 10.09 2.86 -11.14
N LYS A 215 10.38 1.77 -11.87
CA LYS A 215 9.99 1.63 -13.27
C LYS A 215 8.46 1.57 -13.44
N ILE A 216 7.77 0.89 -12.53
CA ILE A 216 6.30 0.86 -12.52
C ILE A 216 5.76 2.28 -12.27
N ASN A 217 6.31 3.02 -11.31
CA ASN A 217 5.89 4.40 -11.03
C ASN A 217 6.00 5.27 -12.29
N LYS A 218 7.17 5.26 -12.93
CA LYS A 218 7.42 6.03 -14.16
C LYS A 218 6.50 5.62 -15.31
N ALA A 219 6.19 4.33 -15.44
CA ALA A 219 5.23 3.87 -16.44
C ALA A 219 3.82 4.43 -16.19
N ILE A 220 3.34 4.37 -14.95
CA ILE A 220 2.02 4.92 -14.58
C ILE A 220 1.98 6.43 -14.83
N GLU A 221 3.03 7.17 -14.50
CA GLU A 221 3.13 8.61 -14.77
C GLU A 221 3.06 8.93 -16.26
N LYS A 222 3.81 8.20 -17.09
CA LYS A 222 3.79 8.38 -18.57
C LYS A 222 2.42 8.09 -19.17
N ILE A 223 1.70 7.09 -18.65
CA ILE A 223 0.34 6.79 -19.08
C ILE A 223 -0.62 7.91 -18.66
N ALA A 224 -0.58 8.31 -17.39
CA ALA A 224 -1.46 9.33 -16.83
C ALA A 224 -1.27 10.71 -17.51
N THR A 225 -0.04 11.01 -17.94
CA THR A 225 0.31 12.24 -18.68
C THR A 225 0.17 12.10 -20.20
N LYS A 226 -0.28 10.95 -20.70
CA LYS A 226 -0.45 10.64 -22.12
C LYS A 226 0.84 10.70 -22.96
N GLN A 227 2.00 10.50 -22.31
CA GLN A 227 3.30 10.44 -22.98
C GLN A 227 3.50 9.10 -23.70
N GLN A 228 2.91 8.04 -23.18
CA GLN A 228 2.96 6.70 -23.78
C GLN A 228 1.61 6.00 -23.65
N THR A 229 1.36 5.02 -24.54
CA THR A 229 0.24 4.10 -24.36
C THR A 229 0.48 3.19 -23.15
N SER A 230 -0.57 2.65 -22.56
CA SER A 230 -0.47 1.73 -21.42
C SER A 230 0.35 0.48 -21.79
N ALA A 231 0.15 -0.02 -23.02
CA ALA A 231 0.88 -1.19 -23.51
C ALA A 231 2.39 -0.89 -23.65
N ASP A 232 2.76 0.23 -24.27
CA ASP A 232 4.17 0.57 -24.47
C ASP A 232 4.89 0.88 -23.15
N ALA A 233 4.26 1.67 -22.28
CA ALA A 233 4.85 2.06 -21.01
C ALA A 233 5.11 0.84 -20.10
N ILE A 234 4.12 -0.05 -19.96
CA ILE A 234 4.23 -1.23 -19.09
C ILE A 234 5.20 -2.27 -19.68
N LYS A 235 5.18 -2.50 -21.00
CA LYS A 235 6.16 -3.38 -21.66
C LYS A 235 7.58 -2.85 -21.53
N GLN A 236 7.78 -1.55 -21.71
CA GLN A 236 9.09 -0.92 -21.52
C GLN A 236 9.57 -1.08 -20.06
N ALA A 237 8.72 -0.79 -19.08
CA ALA A 237 9.05 -0.94 -17.67
C ALA A 237 9.43 -2.38 -17.31
N GLN A 238 8.72 -3.37 -17.86
CA GLN A 238 9.07 -4.78 -17.65
C GLN A 238 10.41 -5.15 -18.30
N ALA A 239 10.66 -4.70 -19.52
CA ALA A 239 11.93 -4.96 -20.21
C ALA A 239 13.13 -4.37 -19.43
N GLU A 240 12.99 -3.16 -18.93
CA GLU A 240 13.99 -2.52 -18.07
C GLU A 240 14.17 -3.26 -16.74
N ALA A 241 13.09 -3.72 -16.11
CA ALA A 241 13.15 -4.53 -14.89
C ALA A 241 13.91 -5.85 -15.11
N ILE A 242 13.68 -6.52 -16.25
CA ILE A 242 14.41 -7.73 -16.65
C ILE A 242 15.91 -7.45 -16.77
N GLN A 243 16.29 -6.33 -17.39
CA GLN A 243 17.70 -5.94 -17.52
C GLN A 243 18.36 -5.69 -16.15
N ASP A 244 17.67 -5.02 -15.23
CA ASP A 244 18.18 -4.75 -13.89
C ASP A 244 18.35 -6.02 -13.07
N LEU A 245 17.37 -6.94 -13.15
CA LEU A 245 17.45 -8.25 -12.50
C LEU A 245 18.65 -9.06 -13.03
N LYS A 246 18.87 -9.09 -14.35
CA LYS A 246 20.02 -9.75 -14.96
C LYS A 246 21.35 -9.14 -14.49
N LYS A 247 21.45 -7.81 -14.48
CA LYS A 247 22.65 -7.10 -13.97
C LYS A 247 22.93 -7.41 -12.50
N ALA A 248 21.88 -7.59 -11.71
CA ALA A 248 21.98 -7.97 -10.30
C ALA A 248 22.25 -9.48 -10.08
N GLY A 249 22.44 -10.27 -11.17
CA GLY A 249 22.76 -11.68 -11.10
C GLY A 249 21.56 -12.61 -10.88
N PHE A 250 20.33 -12.11 -10.98
CA PHE A 250 19.15 -12.94 -10.85
C PHE A 250 18.86 -13.70 -12.16
N LYS A 251 18.43 -14.95 -11.98
CA LYS A 251 17.97 -15.77 -13.09
C LYS A 251 16.55 -15.35 -13.47
N VAL A 252 16.34 -14.99 -14.73
CA VAL A 252 15.02 -14.67 -15.29
C VAL A 252 14.80 -15.52 -16.55
N ASP A 253 13.64 -16.14 -16.63
CA ASP A 253 13.19 -16.83 -17.84
C ASP A 253 12.82 -15.79 -18.92
N LEU A 254 13.04 -16.12 -20.20
CA LEU A 254 12.68 -15.26 -21.33
C LEU A 254 11.53 -15.89 -22.10
#